data_c7d2cbf3a232751103283057c549585a
#
_entry.id   c7d2cbf3a232751103283057c549585a
#
_cell.length_a   1.000
_cell.length_b   1.000
_cell.length_c   1.000
_cell.angle_alpha   90.00
_cell.angle_beta   90.00
_cell.angle_gamma   90.00
#
_symmetry.space_group_name_H-M   'P 1'
#
loop_
_entity.id
_entity.type
_entity.pdbx_description
1 polymer ?
#
loop_
_entity_poly.entity_id
_entity_poly.type
_entity_poly.pdbx_seq_one_letter_code
_entity_poly.pdbx_strand_id
1 'polypeptide(L)'
;PNLLGTLARGVATLIVTGTNGKTTTSRMIEQSWRAAGISFFANKTGANLLSGVTAEFAVNSTLTGRCRYTHALIESDEAAFKAISRYVDAKGVVVTNVFRDQLDRYGEVTHTLENILIGIRNSKNAVLALNADDSLCTSIADQVENRVIFYGVNTPIYASRVEELSDAPYCIRCKHEYVYDYVTYGHLGGYRCPACGYARPQPQVAVTE
;
A
#
# COMPACT_ATOMS: atom_id res chain seq x y z
N PRO A 1 -7.81 -24.70 0.59
CA PRO A 1 -7.46 -23.50 -0.19
C PRO A 1 -8.58 -22.46 -0.23
N ASN A 2 -9.85 -22.86 -0.04
CA ASN A 2 -10.98 -21.95 -0.15
C ASN A 2 -11.51 -21.39 1.18
N LEU A 3 -10.90 -21.71 2.31
CA LEU A 3 -11.40 -21.28 3.62
C LEU A 3 -11.43 -19.75 3.70
N LEU A 4 -10.34 -19.07 3.40
CA LEU A 4 -10.26 -17.61 3.44
C LEU A 4 -11.33 -16.96 2.53
N GLY A 5 -11.48 -17.42 1.29
CA GLY A 5 -12.49 -16.89 0.38
C GLY A 5 -13.93 -17.10 0.86
N THR A 6 -14.19 -18.18 1.58
CA THR A 6 -15.50 -18.42 2.20
C THR A 6 -15.73 -17.46 3.36
N LEU A 7 -14.75 -17.30 4.25
CA LEU A 7 -14.84 -16.46 5.43
C LEU A 7 -14.89 -14.95 5.10
N ALA A 8 -14.20 -14.54 4.03
CA ALA A 8 -14.16 -13.13 3.59
C ALA A 8 -15.38 -12.71 2.77
N ARG A 9 -16.27 -13.65 2.42
CA ARG A 9 -17.45 -13.35 1.60
C ARG A 9 -18.37 -12.34 2.28
N GLY A 10 -18.64 -11.23 1.59
CA GLY A 10 -19.52 -10.17 2.10
C GLY A 10 -18.86 -9.23 3.11
N VAL A 11 -17.55 -9.37 3.36
CA VAL A 11 -16.78 -8.46 4.23
C VAL A 11 -16.10 -7.42 3.37
N ALA A 12 -16.37 -6.15 3.61
CA ALA A 12 -15.67 -5.05 2.94
C ALA A 12 -14.23 -4.96 3.47
N THR A 13 -13.28 -5.46 2.70
CA THR A 13 -11.88 -5.55 3.14
C THR A 13 -11.05 -4.41 2.58
N LEU A 14 -10.34 -3.70 3.46
CA LEU A 14 -9.27 -2.76 3.14
C LEU A 14 -7.93 -3.44 3.42
N ILE A 15 -7.02 -3.43 2.44
CA ILE A 15 -5.68 -3.99 2.58
C ILE A 15 -4.66 -2.85 2.62
N VAL A 16 -3.74 -2.90 3.59
CA VAL A 16 -2.59 -1.99 3.69
C VAL A 16 -1.33 -2.79 3.40
N THR A 17 -0.60 -2.39 2.38
CA THR A 17 0.65 -3.03 1.93
C THR A 17 1.72 -2.00 1.61
N GLY A 18 2.94 -2.44 1.32
CA GLY A 18 4.11 -1.61 1.07
C GLY A 18 5.23 -1.89 2.07
N THR A 19 6.42 -1.35 1.84
CA THR A 19 7.61 -1.74 2.61
C THR A 19 7.59 -1.21 4.03
N ASN A 20 7.40 0.08 4.22
CA ASN A 20 7.46 0.74 5.52
C ASN A 20 6.12 1.41 5.90
N GLY A 21 5.87 1.57 7.22
CA GLY A 21 4.73 2.33 7.71
C GLY A 21 3.38 1.61 7.70
N LYS A 22 3.30 0.34 7.27
CA LYS A 22 2.05 -0.45 7.24
C LYS A 22 1.31 -0.44 8.56
N THR A 23 1.99 -0.81 9.65
CA THR A 23 1.38 -0.89 11.00
C THR A 23 0.90 0.47 11.49
N THR A 24 1.68 1.53 11.27
CA THR A 24 1.29 2.90 11.65
C THR A 24 0.05 3.33 10.87
N THR A 25 0.05 3.13 9.56
CA THR A 25 -1.09 3.45 8.69
C THR A 25 -2.34 2.66 9.09
N SER A 26 -2.19 1.35 9.34
CA SER A 26 -3.30 0.51 9.81
C SER A 26 -3.88 1.02 11.13
N ARG A 27 -3.03 1.39 12.10
CA ARG A 27 -3.49 1.95 13.38
C ARG A 27 -4.21 3.28 13.23
N MET A 28 -3.77 4.16 12.33
CA MET A 28 -4.48 5.42 12.03
C MET A 28 -5.87 5.14 11.46
N ILE A 29 -5.97 4.20 10.53
CA ILE A 29 -7.26 3.78 9.95
C ILE A 29 -8.15 3.13 11.02
N GLU A 30 -7.61 2.24 11.86
CA GLU A 30 -8.36 1.65 12.99
C GLU A 30 -8.99 2.71 13.90
N GLN A 31 -8.22 3.73 14.29
CA GLN A 31 -8.74 4.80 15.14
C GLN A 31 -9.84 5.60 14.45
N SER A 32 -9.65 5.89 13.16
CA SER A 32 -10.66 6.59 12.36
C SER A 32 -11.95 5.77 12.23
N TRP A 33 -11.85 4.47 11.98
CA TRP A 33 -12.99 3.58 11.88
C TRP A 33 -13.70 3.41 13.23
N ARG A 34 -12.96 3.32 14.34
CA ARG A 34 -13.54 3.29 15.70
C ARG A 34 -14.31 4.57 16.01
N ALA A 35 -13.73 5.73 15.69
CA ALA A 35 -14.38 7.02 15.88
C ALA A 35 -15.65 7.17 15.03
N ALA A 36 -15.67 6.56 13.84
CA ALA A 36 -16.84 6.53 12.95
C ALA A 36 -17.88 5.44 13.32
N GLY A 37 -17.64 4.64 14.34
CA GLY A 37 -18.55 3.55 14.75
C GLY A 37 -18.64 2.39 13.76
N ILE A 38 -17.63 2.22 12.89
CA ILE A 38 -17.59 1.13 11.91
C ILE A 38 -17.27 -0.18 12.63
N SER A 39 -18.07 -1.22 12.36
CA SER A 39 -17.85 -2.57 12.89
C SER A 39 -16.81 -3.29 12.06
N PHE A 40 -15.61 -3.49 12.58
CA PHE A 40 -14.48 -4.10 11.89
C PHE A 40 -13.64 -4.97 12.81
N PHE A 41 -12.82 -5.82 12.19
CA PHE A 41 -11.64 -6.44 12.82
C PHE A 41 -10.37 -6.13 12.00
N ALA A 42 -9.23 -6.24 12.66
CA ALA A 42 -7.92 -6.10 12.03
C ALA A 42 -7.03 -7.29 12.41
N ASN A 43 -6.12 -7.70 11.53
CA ASN A 43 -5.16 -8.73 11.89
C ASN A 43 -4.10 -8.17 12.86
N LYS A 44 -3.64 -9.04 13.75
CA LYS A 44 -2.62 -8.67 14.76
C LYS A 44 -1.28 -8.39 14.09
N THR A 45 -0.48 -7.54 14.71
CA THR A 45 0.90 -7.27 14.33
C THR A 45 1.67 -8.59 14.16
N GLY A 46 2.32 -8.78 13.01
CA GLY A 46 3.03 -10.02 12.66
C GLY A 46 2.16 -11.11 12.01
N ALA A 47 0.82 -11.01 12.02
CA ALA A 47 -0.08 -11.93 11.32
C ALA A 47 -0.37 -11.45 9.87
N ASN A 48 0.66 -11.00 9.16
CA ASN A 48 0.59 -10.37 7.84
C ASN A 48 0.75 -11.34 6.66
N LEU A 49 0.95 -12.63 6.95
CA LEU A 49 1.00 -13.70 5.96
C LEU A 49 -0.38 -14.32 5.71
N LEU A 50 -0.54 -15.06 4.62
CA LEU A 50 -1.80 -15.71 4.23
C LEU A 50 -2.40 -16.56 5.36
N SER A 51 -1.57 -17.32 6.09
CA SER A 51 -2.01 -18.15 7.22
C SER A 51 -2.53 -17.32 8.38
N GLY A 52 -1.83 -16.24 8.75
CA GLY A 52 -2.22 -15.33 9.81
C GLY A 52 -3.54 -14.62 9.49
N VAL A 53 -3.66 -14.09 8.27
CA VAL A 53 -4.90 -13.46 7.79
C VAL A 53 -6.06 -14.45 7.80
N THR A 54 -5.84 -15.68 7.34
CA THR A 54 -6.87 -16.74 7.37
C THR A 54 -7.31 -17.05 8.79
N ALA A 55 -6.37 -17.13 9.74
CA ALA A 55 -6.67 -17.37 11.16
C ALA A 55 -7.50 -16.22 11.76
N GLU A 56 -7.17 -14.98 11.44
CA GLU A 56 -7.95 -13.82 11.92
C GLU A 56 -9.38 -13.82 11.37
N PHE A 57 -9.58 -14.13 10.09
CA PHE A 57 -10.91 -14.32 9.54
C PHE A 57 -11.67 -15.45 10.24
N ALA A 58 -11.00 -16.57 10.54
CA ALA A 58 -11.62 -17.72 11.21
C ALA A 58 -12.06 -17.38 12.64
N VAL A 59 -11.19 -16.74 13.43
CA VAL A 59 -11.50 -16.32 14.82
C VAL A 59 -12.67 -15.33 14.87
N ASN A 60 -12.76 -14.47 13.86
CA ASN A 60 -13.81 -13.45 13.77
C ASN A 60 -15.08 -13.93 13.04
N SER A 61 -15.19 -15.23 12.77
CA SER A 61 -16.34 -15.85 12.14
C SER A 61 -17.11 -16.76 13.09
N THR A 62 -18.34 -17.08 12.72
CA THR A 62 -19.15 -18.11 13.38
C THR A 62 -18.74 -19.50 12.93
N LEU A 63 -19.18 -20.55 13.62
CA LEU A 63 -18.95 -21.95 13.21
C LEU A 63 -19.55 -22.27 11.83
N THR A 64 -20.54 -21.49 11.38
CA THR A 64 -21.11 -21.59 10.02
C THR A 64 -20.31 -20.84 8.95
N GLY A 65 -19.18 -20.22 9.32
CA GLY A 65 -18.30 -19.50 8.40
C GLY A 65 -18.75 -18.07 8.06
N ARG A 66 -19.72 -17.51 8.77
CA ARG A 66 -20.15 -16.11 8.58
C ARG A 66 -19.31 -15.19 9.47
N CYS A 67 -18.68 -14.20 8.88
CA CYS A 67 -17.94 -13.16 9.62
C CYS A 67 -18.91 -12.36 10.52
N ARG A 68 -18.45 -12.02 11.72
CA ARG A 68 -19.22 -11.23 12.71
C ARG A 68 -19.13 -9.72 12.45
N TYR A 69 -18.23 -9.30 11.57
CA TYR A 69 -17.95 -7.90 11.26
C TYR A 69 -18.30 -7.58 9.80
N THR A 70 -18.64 -6.33 9.55
CA THR A 70 -18.95 -5.85 8.19
C THR A 70 -17.71 -5.46 7.41
N HIS A 71 -16.63 -5.10 8.13
CA HIS A 71 -15.37 -4.65 7.53
C HIS A 71 -14.19 -5.44 8.11
N ALA A 72 -13.12 -5.53 7.31
CA ALA A 72 -11.83 -6.04 7.73
C ALA A 72 -10.73 -5.07 7.30
N LEU A 73 -9.80 -4.80 8.20
CA LEU A 73 -8.57 -4.07 7.91
C LEU A 73 -7.42 -5.05 7.98
N ILE A 74 -6.77 -5.29 6.85
CA ILE A 74 -5.73 -6.30 6.72
C ILE A 74 -4.40 -5.62 6.39
N GLU A 75 -3.46 -5.72 7.31
CA GLU A 75 -2.05 -5.44 7.05
C GLU A 75 -1.42 -6.67 6.39
N SER A 76 -0.77 -6.49 5.26
CA SER A 76 -0.13 -7.57 4.51
C SER A 76 1.23 -7.16 3.98
N ASP A 77 2.18 -8.08 4.02
CA ASP A 77 3.38 -7.88 3.24
C ASP A 77 3.10 -8.08 1.74
N GLU A 78 3.99 -7.65 0.88
CA GLU A 78 3.76 -7.54 -0.54
C GLU A 78 3.60 -8.92 -1.21
N ALA A 79 4.38 -9.91 -0.78
CA ALA A 79 4.29 -11.27 -1.29
C ALA A 79 3.02 -11.97 -0.80
N ALA A 80 2.62 -11.74 0.46
CA ALA A 80 1.39 -12.26 1.02
C ALA A 80 0.16 -11.58 0.39
N PHE A 81 0.20 -10.29 0.07
CA PHE A 81 -0.87 -9.58 -0.63
C PHE A 81 -1.21 -10.26 -1.96
N LYS A 82 -0.21 -10.60 -2.76
CA LYS A 82 -0.38 -11.39 -3.99
C LYS A 82 -1.15 -12.71 -3.76
N ALA A 83 -0.91 -13.37 -2.63
CA ALA A 83 -1.59 -14.61 -2.31
C ALA A 83 -3.00 -14.40 -1.73
N ILE A 84 -3.17 -13.41 -0.84
CA ILE A 84 -4.44 -13.08 -0.18
C ILE A 84 -5.46 -12.58 -1.20
N SER A 85 -5.05 -11.72 -2.13
CA SER A 85 -5.91 -11.12 -3.15
C SER A 85 -6.58 -12.13 -4.10
N ARG A 86 -6.12 -13.37 -4.14
CA ARG A 86 -6.78 -14.46 -4.88
C ARG A 86 -8.07 -14.92 -4.22
N TYR A 87 -8.24 -14.66 -2.93
CA TYR A 87 -9.35 -15.17 -2.11
C TYR A 87 -10.21 -14.05 -1.52
N VAL A 88 -9.66 -12.85 -1.41
CA VAL A 88 -10.32 -11.69 -0.79
C VAL A 88 -10.59 -10.65 -1.87
N ASP A 89 -11.88 -10.32 -2.08
CA ASP A 89 -12.29 -9.21 -2.94
C ASP A 89 -12.11 -7.89 -2.16
N ALA A 90 -10.90 -7.31 -2.22
CA ALA A 90 -10.61 -6.06 -1.54
C ALA A 90 -11.44 -4.91 -2.14
N LYS A 91 -12.00 -4.06 -1.27
CA LYS A 91 -12.70 -2.83 -1.65
C LYS A 91 -11.78 -1.62 -1.71
N GLY A 92 -10.66 -1.70 -1.01
CA GLY A 92 -9.60 -0.71 -1.05
C GLY A 92 -8.24 -1.33 -0.83
N VAL A 93 -7.22 -0.74 -1.42
CA VAL A 93 -5.81 -1.07 -1.19
C VAL A 93 -5.04 0.22 -0.95
N VAL A 94 -4.34 0.29 0.17
CA VAL A 94 -3.41 1.38 0.49
C VAL A 94 -1.99 0.86 0.24
N VAL A 95 -1.24 1.53 -0.61
CA VAL A 95 0.20 1.26 -0.80
C VAL A 95 0.99 2.38 -0.15
N THR A 96 1.73 2.05 0.91
CA THR A 96 2.43 3.04 1.72
C THR A 96 3.67 3.60 1.03
N ASN A 97 4.53 2.73 0.57
CA ASN A 97 5.75 3.03 -0.18
C ASN A 97 6.39 1.74 -0.69
N VAL A 98 7.36 1.88 -1.60
CA VAL A 98 8.16 0.78 -2.13
C VAL A 98 9.63 1.13 -1.93
N PHE A 99 10.24 0.58 -0.89
CA PHE A 99 11.67 0.71 -0.58
C PHE A 99 12.39 -0.61 -0.83
N ARG A 100 13.73 -0.52 -0.93
CA ARG A 100 14.59 -1.68 -0.88
C ARG A 100 14.61 -2.22 0.56
N ASP A 101 14.47 -3.52 0.73
CA ASP A 101 14.71 -4.12 2.04
C ASP A 101 16.21 -4.07 2.36
N GLN A 102 16.58 -3.80 3.64
CA GLN A 102 17.96 -3.56 4.06
C GLN A 102 18.89 -4.79 3.88
N LEU A 103 18.31 -5.96 3.63
CA LEU A 103 19.05 -7.23 3.57
C LEU A 103 19.35 -7.71 2.15
N ASP A 104 18.91 -7.01 1.11
CA ASP A 104 18.85 -7.64 -0.20
C ASP A 104 19.54 -6.91 -1.38
N ARG A 105 19.92 -7.76 -2.35
CA ARG A 105 20.72 -7.45 -3.52
C ARG A 105 19.88 -6.91 -4.69
N TYR A 106 20.55 -6.45 -5.74
CA TYR A 106 19.95 -5.93 -6.99
C TYR A 106 18.75 -6.75 -7.50
N GLY A 107 17.58 -6.08 -7.65
CA GLY A 107 16.38 -6.66 -8.28
C GLY A 107 15.13 -6.69 -7.41
N GLU A 108 15.22 -6.50 -6.11
CA GLU A 108 14.09 -6.66 -5.18
C GLU A 108 13.01 -5.61 -5.26
N VAL A 109 13.36 -4.35 -5.43
CA VAL A 109 12.37 -3.27 -5.58
C VAL A 109 11.41 -3.57 -6.73
N THR A 110 11.94 -4.10 -7.85
CA THR A 110 11.14 -4.52 -9.00
C THR A 110 10.25 -5.70 -8.65
N HIS A 111 10.75 -6.67 -7.88
CA HIS A 111 9.99 -7.83 -7.46
C HIS A 111 8.88 -7.47 -6.45
N THR A 112 9.18 -6.58 -5.51
CA THR A 112 8.21 -6.03 -4.56
C THR A 112 7.07 -5.31 -5.28
N LEU A 113 7.41 -4.42 -6.21
CA LEU A 113 6.43 -3.71 -7.03
C LEU A 113 5.58 -4.68 -7.87
N GLU A 114 6.19 -5.71 -8.46
CA GLU A 114 5.48 -6.73 -9.23
C GLU A 114 4.50 -7.53 -8.36
N ASN A 115 4.87 -7.93 -7.15
CA ASN A 115 3.98 -8.61 -6.21
C ASN A 115 2.77 -7.73 -5.85
N ILE A 116 2.98 -6.44 -5.60
CA ILE A 116 1.90 -5.48 -5.36
C ILE A 116 0.98 -5.38 -6.59
N LEU A 117 1.55 -5.23 -7.79
CA LEU A 117 0.79 -5.16 -9.04
C LEU A 117 -0.07 -6.40 -9.28
N ILE A 118 0.48 -7.59 -9.04
CA ILE A 118 -0.31 -8.84 -9.15
C ILE A 118 -1.47 -8.83 -8.16
N GLY A 119 -1.21 -8.40 -6.91
CA GLY A 119 -2.25 -8.28 -5.88
C GLY A 119 -3.37 -7.32 -6.28
N ILE A 120 -3.01 -6.17 -6.84
CA ILE A 120 -3.97 -5.17 -7.33
C ILE A 120 -4.77 -5.72 -8.53
N ARG A 121 -4.12 -6.36 -9.50
CA ARG A 121 -4.79 -6.97 -10.66
C ARG A 121 -5.80 -8.05 -10.27
N ASN A 122 -5.59 -8.74 -9.16
CA ASN A 122 -6.58 -9.65 -8.58
C ASN A 122 -7.75 -8.90 -7.89
N SER A 123 -7.52 -7.65 -7.47
CA SER A 123 -8.48 -6.78 -6.75
C SER A 123 -9.06 -5.71 -7.69
N LYS A 124 -9.63 -6.12 -8.81
CA LYS A 124 -10.04 -5.23 -9.94
C LYS A 124 -10.98 -4.08 -9.55
N ASN A 125 -11.83 -4.29 -8.54
CA ASN A 125 -12.83 -3.31 -8.11
C ASN A 125 -12.35 -2.46 -6.92
N ALA A 126 -11.14 -2.67 -6.44
CA ALA A 126 -10.61 -1.91 -5.32
C ALA A 126 -10.30 -0.46 -5.72
N VAL A 127 -10.59 0.48 -4.83
CA VAL A 127 -10.04 1.83 -4.90
C VAL A 127 -8.63 1.80 -4.35
N LEU A 128 -7.68 2.37 -5.07
CA LEU A 128 -6.28 2.42 -4.66
C LEU A 128 -5.97 3.76 -4.01
N ALA A 129 -5.39 3.74 -2.83
CA ALA A 129 -4.74 4.90 -2.22
C ALA A 129 -3.22 4.73 -2.39
N LEU A 130 -2.62 5.55 -3.25
CA LEU A 130 -1.20 5.48 -3.61
C LEU A 130 -0.45 6.71 -3.07
N ASN A 131 0.74 6.49 -2.54
CA ASN A 131 1.60 7.57 -2.08
C ASN A 131 2.16 8.36 -3.28
N ALA A 132 1.76 9.63 -3.40
CA ALA A 132 2.22 10.54 -4.45
C ALA A 132 3.71 10.86 -4.35
N ASP A 133 4.26 10.82 -3.14
CA ASP A 133 5.64 11.18 -2.87
C ASP A 133 6.63 10.09 -3.30
N ASP A 134 6.14 8.89 -3.66
CA ASP A 134 6.92 7.74 -4.11
C ASP A 134 6.70 7.48 -5.61
N SER A 135 7.76 7.65 -6.40
CA SER A 135 7.71 7.44 -7.85
C SER A 135 7.40 6.00 -8.27
N LEU A 136 7.72 5.02 -7.44
CA LEU A 136 7.40 3.61 -7.67
C LEU A 136 5.92 3.33 -7.37
N CYS A 137 5.38 3.88 -6.27
CA CYS A 137 3.95 3.79 -5.97
C CYS A 137 3.11 4.45 -7.05
N THR A 138 3.49 5.65 -7.51
CA THR A 138 2.73 6.35 -8.56
C THR A 138 2.76 5.64 -9.89
N SER A 139 3.85 4.89 -10.21
CA SER A 139 3.94 4.10 -11.44
C SER A 139 2.92 2.95 -11.50
N ILE A 140 2.34 2.56 -10.39
CA ILE A 140 1.26 1.56 -10.34
C ILE A 140 0.06 2.06 -11.13
N ALA A 141 -0.27 3.35 -11.02
CA ALA A 141 -1.41 3.94 -11.71
C ALA A 141 -1.36 3.80 -13.24
N ASP A 142 -0.16 3.76 -13.81
CA ASP A 142 0.03 3.56 -15.26
C ASP A 142 -0.25 2.11 -15.72
N GLN A 143 -0.37 1.16 -14.80
CA GLN A 143 -0.37 -0.28 -15.07
C GLN A 143 -1.67 -0.98 -14.64
N VAL A 144 -2.65 -0.23 -14.13
CA VAL A 144 -3.92 -0.74 -13.61
C VAL A 144 -5.09 0.13 -14.05
N GLU A 145 -6.30 -0.46 -14.09
CA GLU A 145 -7.54 0.25 -14.45
C GLU A 145 -8.33 0.71 -13.22
N ASN A 146 -7.83 0.43 -12.04
CA ASN A 146 -8.48 0.77 -10.79
C ASN A 146 -8.62 2.29 -10.61
N ARG A 147 -9.67 2.73 -9.91
CA ARG A 147 -9.75 4.12 -9.43
C ARG A 147 -8.60 4.39 -8.46
N VAL A 148 -7.81 5.42 -8.74
CA VAL A 148 -6.68 5.83 -7.90
C VAL A 148 -7.00 7.14 -7.18
N ILE A 149 -6.61 7.21 -5.90
CA ILE A 149 -6.56 8.40 -5.06
C ILE A 149 -5.10 8.55 -4.63
N PHE A 150 -4.48 9.66 -4.97
CA PHE A 150 -3.13 9.97 -4.50
C PHE A 150 -3.20 10.69 -3.15
N TYR A 151 -2.34 10.29 -2.23
CA TYR A 151 -2.11 10.99 -0.97
C TYR A 151 -0.63 11.35 -0.84
N GLY A 152 -0.30 12.37 -0.04
CA GLY A 152 1.10 12.78 0.11
C GLY A 152 1.27 13.95 1.07
N VAL A 153 2.50 14.47 1.15
CA VAL A 153 2.89 15.58 2.01
C VAL A 153 3.28 16.75 1.12
N ASN A 154 2.53 17.87 1.20
CA ASN A 154 2.79 19.06 0.40
C ASN A 154 3.73 20.07 1.09
N THR A 155 3.98 19.85 2.38
CA THR A 155 4.92 20.70 3.15
C THR A 155 6.21 19.94 3.37
N PRO A 156 7.39 20.50 3.03
CA PRO A 156 8.67 19.87 3.33
C PRO A 156 8.85 19.75 4.85
N ILE A 157 8.96 18.51 5.34
CA ILE A 157 9.12 18.25 6.78
C ILE A 157 10.54 18.58 7.25
N TYR A 158 11.51 18.54 6.33
CA TYR A 158 12.91 18.84 6.61
C TYR A 158 13.43 19.95 5.68
N ALA A 159 14.05 20.97 6.26
CA ALA A 159 14.62 22.11 5.52
C ALA A 159 15.97 21.80 4.83
N SER A 160 16.57 20.62 5.03
CA SER A 160 17.86 20.23 4.47
C SER A 160 17.73 18.95 3.67
N ARG A 161 18.42 18.90 2.51
CA ARG A 161 18.67 17.65 1.78
C ARG A 161 19.39 16.69 2.71
N VAL A 162 18.71 15.64 3.11
CA VAL A 162 19.38 14.50 3.72
C VAL A 162 20.04 13.76 2.57
N GLU A 163 21.37 13.69 2.56
CA GLU A 163 22.17 12.88 1.62
C GLU A 163 22.02 11.39 1.97
N GLU A 164 20.78 10.89 1.98
CA GLU A 164 20.53 9.47 2.12
C GLU A 164 20.49 8.82 0.73
N LEU A 165 21.01 7.59 0.66
CA LEU A 165 20.96 6.76 -0.53
C LEU A 165 19.52 6.61 -1.00
N SER A 166 19.18 7.16 -2.17
CA SER A 166 17.88 7.03 -2.78
C SER A 166 17.72 5.61 -3.36
N ASP A 167 16.70 4.88 -2.95
CA ASP A 167 16.39 3.56 -3.52
C ASP A 167 15.84 3.64 -4.94
N ALA A 168 15.34 4.79 -5.35
CA ALA A 168 14.80 5.04 -6.68
C ALA A 168 15.35 6.35 -7.29
N PRO A 169 16.69 6.45 -7.55
CA PRO A 169 17.28 7.70 -8.07
C PRO A 169 16.91 7.94 -9.53
N TYR A 170 16.51 6.89 -10.27
CA TYR A 170 16.28 6.96 -11.71
C TYR A 170 14.81 6.81 -12.07
N CYS A 171 14.39 7.57 -13.06
CA CYS A 171 13.05 7.53 -13.60
C CYS A 171 12.66 6.10 -14.04
N ILE A 172 11.53 5.61 -13.52
CA ILE A 172 11.05 4.27 -13.86
C ILE A 172 10.72 4.12 -15.35
N ARG A 173 10.34 5.24 -16.02
CA ARG A 173 9.96 5.24 -17.44
C ARG A 173 11.16 5.30 -18.38
N CYS A 174 12.14 6.21 -18.14
CA CYS A 174 13.20 6.49 -19.09
C CYS A 174 14.62 6.37 -18.53
N LYS A 175 14.77 6.02 -17.26
CA LYS A 175 16.07 5.79 -16.58
C LYS A 175 16.96 7.02 -16.42
N HIS A 176 16.49 8.24 -16.72
CA HIS A 176 17.19 9.46 -16.34
C HIS A 176 17.05 9.72 -14.84
N GLU A 177 18.03 10.37 -14.27
CA GLU A 177 18.04 10.74 -12.86
C GLU A 177 16.90 11.73 -12.55
N TYR A 178 16.23 11.55 -11.41
CA TYR A 178 15.19 12.46 -10.95
C TYR A 178 15.81 13.75 -10.39
N VAL A 179 15.10 14.84 -10.59
CA VAL A 179 15.32 16.10 -9.87
C VAL A 179 14.22 16.21 -8.82
N TYR A 180 14.60 16.58 -7.60
CA TYR A 180 13.69 16.75 -6.47
C TYR A 180 13.58 18.22 -6.09
N ASP A 181 12.35 18.72 -6.00
CA ASP A 181 12.08 20.07 -5.47
C ASP A 181 12.21 20.06 -3.93
N TYR A 182 11.84 18.94 -3.30
CA TYR A 182 12.03 18.65 -1.88
C TYR A 182 12.07 17.15 -1.64
N VAL A 183 12.68 16.73 -0.54
CA VAL A 183 12.73 15.34 -0.07
C VAL A 183 12.16 15.30 1.34
N THR A 184 11.30 14.31 1.63
CA THR A 184 10.74 14.08 2.97
C THR A 184 11.46 12.97 3.71
N TYR A 185 11.70 11.83 3.05
CA TYR A 185 12.43 10.70 3.60
C TYR A 185 12.92 9.78 2.46
N GLY A 186 14.20 9.43 2.44
CA GLY A 186 14.79 8.59 1.39
C GLY A 186 14.53 9.15 -0.01
N HIS A 187 13.81 8.43 -0.85
CA HIS A 187 13.41 8.88 -2.19
C HIS A 187 11.99 9.47 -2.25
N LEU A 188 11.33 9.66 -1.10
CA LEU A 188 10.00 10.27 -1.06
C LEU A 188 10.09 11.79 -1.15
N GLY A 189 9.28 12.40 -2.01
CA GLY A 189 9.26 13.85 -2.15
C GLY A 189 8.68 14.36 -3.45
N GLY A 190 8.96 15.62 -3.76
CA GLY A 190 8.56 16.29 -4.98
C GLY A 190 9.50 15.98 -6.14
N TYR A 191 9.41 14.79 -6.71
CA TYR A 191 10.26 14.33 -7.81
C TYR A 191 9.73 14.76 -9.18
N ARG A 192 10.65 14.95 -10.12
CA ARG A 192 10.36 15.12 -11.57
C ARG A 192 11.51 14.57 -12.42
N CYS A 193 11.17 14.00 -13.55
CA CYS A 193 12.14 13.57 -14.55
C CYS A 193 12.32 14.67 -15.59
N PRO A 194 13.53 15.23 -15.76
CA PRO A 194 13.77 16.31 -16.73
C PRO A 194 13.71 15.84 -18.19
N ALA A 195 13.84 14.52 -18.43
CA ALA A 195 13.89 13.96 -19.78
C ALA A 195 12.51 13.60 -20.33
N CYS A 196 11.63 12.97 -19.53
CA CYS A 196 10.34 12.49 -20.02
C CYS A 196 9.12 13.18 -19.37
N GLY A 197 9.35 14.10 -18.43
CA GLY A 197 8.28 14.83 -17.75
C GLY A 197 7.51 14.03 -16.69
N TYR A 198 7.88 12.76 -16.42
CA TYR A 198 7.25 12.00 -15.33
C TYR A 198 7.52 12.67 -14.00
N ALA A 199 6.49 13.00 -13.26
CA ALA A 199 6.61 13.78 -12.04
C ALA A 199 5.59 13.33 -10.98
N ARG A 200 5.80 13.77 -9.76
CA ARG A 200 4.87 13.61 -8.64
C ARG A 200 3.50 14.14 -9.02
N PRO A 201 2.44 13.31 -8.96
CA PRO A 201 1.08 13.79 -9.17
C PRO A 201 0.62 14.68 -8.02
N GLN A 202 -0.31 15.57 -8.30
CA GLN A 202 -0.96 16.35 -7.25
C GLN A 202 -1.82 15.42 -6.40
N PRO A 203 -1.57 15.29 -5.07
CA PRO A 203 -2.38 14.45 -4.21
C PRO A 203 -3.76 15.07 -3.98
N GLN A 204 -4.80 14.20 -3.96
CA GLN A 204 -6.16 14.60 -3.57
C GLN A 204 -6.31 14.69 -2.05
N VAL A 205 -5.45 13.97 -1.31
CA VAL A 205 -5.40 14.00 0.15
C VAL A 205 -3.98 14.37 0.54
N ALA A 206 -3.78 15.53 1.15
CA ALA A 206 -2.45 16.01 1.48
C ALA A 206 -2.36 16.54 2.91
N VAL A 207 -1.19 16.29 3.51
CA VAL A 207 -0.75 17.03 4.70
C VAL A 207 -0.16 18.35 4.22
N THR A 208 -0.67 19.46 4.71
CA THR A 208 -0.28 20.82 4.28
C THR A 208 0.40 21.63 5.37
N GLU A 209 0.14 21.36 6.66
CA GLU A 209 0.75 22.00 7.85
C GLU A 209 0.60 21.09 9.07
#